data_a5afdc5f98def4f321ba5551c741c973
#
_entry.id   a5afdc5f98def4f321ba5551c741c973
#
_cell.length_a   1.000
_cell.length_b   1.000
_cell.length_c   1.000
_cell.angle_alpha   90.00
_cell.angle_beta   90.00
_cell.angle_gamma   90.00
#
_symmetry.space_group_name_H-M   'P 1'
#
loop_
_entity.id
_entity.type
_entity.pdbx_description
1 polymer ?
#
loop_
_entity_poly.entity_id
_entity_poly.type
_entity_poly.pdbx_seq_one_letter_code
_entity_poly.pdbx_strand_id
1 'polypeptide(L)'
;MKLALTELVQMKERGDKIVMVTAYDAPGARFADAAGIDLILVGDTAAMVVLGHTSTVPMSMDEMLFMTRTVARAAKRPIVIGDMPFGTYQVSDDDAVRNAVRFVKEGGADVVKLEGAGPSLSRVSAIVGAGIPIMGHIGLTPQSATMLGGFKAQGRTAAKARQLLADAQALEAAGCFSLVLEAVPPAVAARITETLSIPTIGIGAGAGCDGQVLVYHDLLGYQEGGPRFVKQYARLGPEIQAALENYAADVRSGAFPEEKHTYGIPEEELALFEAGLEQRAHEHH
;
A
#
# COMPACT_ATOMS: atom_id res chain seq x y z
N MET A 1 17.99 11.31 -3.31
CA MET A 1 17.12 12.30 -3.98
C MET A 1 15.79 11.62 -4.24
N LYS A 2 14.66 12.33 -4.11
CA LYS A 2 13.32 11.82 -4.43
C LYS A 2 13.22 11.54 -5.92
N LEU A 3 12.57 10.43 -6.32
CA LEU A 3 12.33 10.09 -7.71
C LEU A 3 11.33 11.09 -8.33
N ALA A 4 11.57 11.53 -9.56
CA ALA A 4 10.68 12.44 -10.27
C ALA A 4 9.68 11.65 -11.15
N LEU A 5 8.46 12.18 -11.34
CA LEU A 5 7.46 11.55 -12.23
C LEU A 5 7.96 11.44 -13.69
N THR A 6 8.75 12.42 -14.14
CA THR A 6 9.36 12.42 -15.48
C THR A 6 10.33 11.25 -15.68
N GLU A 7 10.99 10.78 -14.60
CA GLU A 7 11.89 9.63 -14.68
C GLU A 7 11.11 8.33 -15.00
N LEU A 8 9.86 8.21 -14.54
CA LEU A 8 9.02 7.04 -14.85
C LEU A 8 8.71 6.95 -16.35
N VAL A 9 8.47 8.09 -17.00
CA VAL A 9 8.27 8.14 -18.46
C VAL A 9 9.56 7.76 -19.19
N GLN A 10 10.71 8.25 -18.74
CA GLN A 10 12.00 7.90 -19.30
C GLN A 10 12.34 6.42 -19.10
N MET A 11 11.95 5.81 -17.94
CA MET A 11 12.09 4.37 -17.72
C MET A 11 11.27 3.59 -18.75
N LYS A 12 10.01 3.98 -19.02
CA LYS A 12 9.20 3.38 -20.09
C LYS A 12 9.89 3.48 -21.45
N GLU A 13 10.39 4.65 -21.82
CA GLU A 13 11.08 4.89 -23.10
C GLU A 13 12.33 4.03 -23.26
N ARG A 14 13.09 3.79 -22.18
CA ARG A 14 14.27 2.94 -22.15
C ARG A 14 13.95 1.45 -22.04
N GLY A 15 12.71 1.08 -21.73
CA GLY A 15 12.31 -0.30 -21.43
C GLY A 15 12.71 -0.77 -20.03
N ASP A 16 13.11 0.13 -19.12
CA ASP A 16 13.43 -0.18 -17.73
C ASP A 16 12.14 -0.46 -16.96
N LYS A 17 12.15 -1.54 -16.15
CA LYS A 17 10.94 -1.92 -15.41
C LYS A 17 10.79 -1.13 -14.11
N ILE A 18 9.60 -0.56 -13.93
CA ILE A 18 9.20 0.17 -12.73
C ILE A 18 8.76 -0.83 -11.65
N VAL A 19 9.34 -0.72 -10.47
CA VAL A 19 9.01 -1.62 -9.35
C VAL A 19 8.16 -0.87 -8.33
N MET A 20 6.97 -1.41 -8.07
CA MET A 20 6.03 -0.85 -7.11
C MET A 20 5.64 -1.89 -6.07
N VAL A 21 5.45 -1.48 -4.84
CA VAL A 21 4.94 -2.32 -3.74
C VAL A 21 4.00 -1.49 -2.88
N THR A 22 3.07 -2.13 -2.18
CA THR A 22 2.31 -1.42 -1.15
C THR A 22 3.15 -1.29 0.14
N ALA A 23 2.85 -0.28 0.96
CA ALA A 23 3.32 -0.21 2.35
C ALA A 23 2.29 0.58 3.19
N TYR A 24 2.23 0.30 4.49
CA TYR A 24 1.21 0.84 5.37
C TYR A 24 1.79 1.44 6.66
N ASP A 25 3.08 1.21 6.90
CA ASP A 25 3.80 1.67 8.09
C ASP A 25 5.22 2.15 7.77
N ALA A 26 5.89 2.73 8.77
CA ALA A 26 7.24 3.26 8.61
C ALA A 26 8.31 2.17 8.42
N PRO A 27 8.30 1.01 9.10
CA PRO A 27 9.22 -0.08 8.82
C PRO A 27 9.13 -0.60 7.39
N GLY A 28 7.92 -0.92 6.91
CA GLY A 28 7.68 -1.38 5.56
C GLY A 28 8.13 -0.38 4.49
N ALA A 29 7.86 0.91 4.70
CA ALA A 29 8.33 1.97 3.82
C ALA A 29 9.87 2.07 3.78
N ARG A 30 10.56 1.94 4.93
CA ARG A 30 12.03 1.92 4.97
C ARG A 30 12.62 0.71 4.25
N PHE A 31 12.02 -0.47 4.41
CA PHE A 31 12.47 -1.66 3.70
C PHE A 31 12.29 -1.51 2.19
N ALA A 32 11.16 -0.99 1.74
CA ALA A 32 10.91 -0.72 0.33
C ALA A 32 11.92 0.29 -0.25
N ASP A 33 12.18 1.40 0.46
CA ASP A 33 13.16 2.42 0.06
C ASP A 33 14.58 1.84 -0.02
N ALA A 34 15.01 1.10 1.00
CA ALA A 34 16.33 0.45 1.03
C ALA A 34 16.49 -0.64 -0.05
N ALA A 35 15.41 -1.30 -0.44
CA ALA A 35 15.40 -2.28 -1.52
C ALA A 35 15.40 -1.64 -2.94
N GLY A 36 15.36 -0.31 -3.04
CA GLY A 36 15.38 0.39 -4.33
C GLY A 36 14.03 0.38 -5.06
N ILE A 37 12.93 0.16 -4.37
CA ILE A 37 11.57 0.27 -4.94
C ILE A 37 11.35 1.70 -5.47
N ASP A 38 10.70 1.83 -6.62
CA ASP A 38 10.48 3.12 -7.28
C ASP A 38 9.19 3.80 -6.78
N LEU A 39 8.12 3.03 -6.58
CA LEU A 39 6.82 3.50 -6.17
C LEU A 39 6.32 2.78 -4.92
N ILE A 40 5.81 3.51 -3.96
CA ILE A 40 5.11 2.93 -2.80
C ILE A 40 3.65 3.35 -2.85
N LEU A 41 2.75 2.36 -2.91
CA LEU A 41 1.31 2.57 -2.81
C LEU A 41 0.85 2.37 -1.36
N VAL A 42 0.27 3.40 -0.78
CA VAL A 42 -0.54 3.22 0.42
C VAL A 42 -1.95 2.89 -0.06
N GLY A 43 -2.18 1.58 -0.28
CA GLY A 43 -3.39 1.07 -0.92
C GLY A 43 -4.55 0.89 0.07
N ASP A 44 -5.78 1.04 -0.41
CA ASP A 44 -6.98 0.74 0.38
C ASP A 44 -7.13 -0.76 0.72
N THR A 45 -6.34 -1.63 0.09
CA THR A 45 -6.14 -3.04 0.50
C THR A 45 -5.67 -3.16 1.96
N ALA A 46 -5.16 -2.10 2.58
CA ALA A 46 -4.91 -2.04 4.02
C ALA A 46 -6.15 -2.41 4.85
N ALA A 47 -7.36 -2.09 4.37
CA ALA A 47 -8.60 -2.55 5.01
C ALA A 47 -8.58 -4.07 5.24
N MET A 48 -8.09 -4.83 4.26
CA MET A 48 -8.09 -6.29 4.32
C MET A 48 -6.86 -6.84 5.05
N VAL A 49 -5.65 -6.38 4.70
CA VAL A 49 -4.40 -6.99 5.18
C VAL A 49 -3.89 -6.40 6.50
N VAL A 50 -4.37 -5.24 6.92
CA VAL A 50 -3.98 -4.58 8.17
C VAL A 50 -5.15 -4.52 9.15
N LEU A 51 -6.35 -4.11 8.68
CA LEU A 51 -7.51 -3.89 9.55
C LEU A 51 -8.43 -5.12 9.65
N GLY A 52 -8.21 -6.18 8.85
CA GLY A 52 -8.94 -7.44 8.93
C GLY A 52 -10.36 -7.42 8.34
N HIS A 53 -10.68 -6.43 7.52
CA HIS A 53 -11.94 -6.40 6.77
C HIS A 53 -11.93 -7.40 5.60
N THR A 54 -13.11 -7.76 5.10
CA THR A 54 -13.29 -8.68 3.96
C THR A 54 -13.28 -7.99 2.60
N SER A 55 -13.23 -6.65 2.58
CA SER A 55 -13.18 -5.83 1.36
C SER A 55 -12.45 -4.51 1.63
N THR A 56 -12.15 -3.75 0.57
CA THR A 56 -11.50 -2.43 0.67
C THR A 56 -12.49 -1.31 1.02
N VAL A 57 -13.78 -1.52 0.79
CA VAL A 57 -14.85 -0.50 0.91
C VAL A 57 -14.97 0.14 2.31
N PRO A 58 -14.76 -0.56 3.44
CA PRO A 58 -14.83 0.05 4.77
C PRO A 58 -13.72 1.04 5.09
N MET A 59 -12.64 1.09 4.28
CA MET A 59 -11.52 2.00 4.53
C MET A 59 -11.98 3.45 4.57
N SER A 60 -11.68 4.14 5.67
CA SER A 60 -11.98 5.56 5.81
C SER A 60 -10.86 6.45 5.28
N MET A 61 -11.21 7.71 4.99
CA MET A 61 -10.23 8.72 4.59
C MET A 61 -9.18 8.97 5.68
N ASP A 62 -9.57 9.00 6.94
CA ASP A 62 -8.67 9.33 8.05
C ASP A 62 -7.67 8.19 8.34
N GLU A 63 -8.07 6.93 8.20
CA GLU A 63 -7.17 5.77 8.26
C GLU A 63 -6.16 5.80 7.11
N MET A 64 -6.60 6.09 5.89
CA MET A 64 -5.70 6.23 4.75
C MET A 64 -4.71 7.38 4.93
N LEU A 65 -5.15 8.53 5.43
CA LEU A 65 -4.27 9.67 5.74
C LEU A 65 -3.26 9.33 6.83
N PHE A 66 -3.68 8.60 7.87
CA PHE A 66 -2.77 8.16 8.93
C PHE A 66 -1.64 7.27 8.37
N MET A 67 -2.00 6.26 7.58
CA MET A 67 -1.02 5.35 6.96
C MET A 67 -0.14 6.09 5.95
N THR A 68 -0.73 6.92 5.08
CA THR A 68 0.01 7.69 4.06
C THR A 68 1.04 8.60 4.70
N ARG A 69 0.67 9.34 5.74
CA ARG A 69 1.59 10.21 6.49
C ARG A 69 2.73 9.43 7.14
N THR A 70 2.45 8.24 7.63
CA THR A 70 3.45 7.37 8.25
C THR A 70 4.46 6.87 7.21
N VAL A 71 3.98 6.43 6.06
CA VAL A 71 4.81 5.98 4.92
C VAL A 71 5.62 7.13 4.34
N ALA A 72 4.98 8.27 4.07
CA ALA A 72 5.62 9.43 3.46
C ALA A 72 6.79 10.00 4.28
N ARG A 73 6.70 9.94 5.62
CA ARG A 73 7.81 10.35 6.52
C ARG A 73 9.00 9.39 6.47
N ALA A 74 8.77 8.13 6.15
CA ALA A 74 9.79 7.08 6.16
C ALA A 74 10.46 6.88 4.80
N ALA A 75 9.71 7.05 3.70
CA ALA A 75 10.19 6.89 2.32
C ALA A 75 10.90 8.17 1.84
N LYS A 76 12.16 8.04 1.42
CA LYS A 76 12.99 9.16 0.96
C LYS A 76 13.08 9.24 -0.56
N ARG A 77 13.37 8.09 -1.23
CA ARG A 77 13.52 8.02 -2.69
C ARG A 77 12.22 7.69 -3.42
N PRO A 78 11.43 6.69 -3.01
CA PRO A 78 10.23 6.29 -3.74
C PRO A 78 9.19 7.41 -3.83
N ILE A 79 8.45 7.46 -4.93
CA ILE A 79 7.22 8.25 -5.02
C ILE A 79 6.16 7.56 -4.15
N VAL A 80 5.51 8.32 -3.28
CA VAL A 80 4.45 7.83 -2.40
C VAL A 80 3.09 8.18 -3.00
N ILE A 81 2.28 7.15 -3.22
CA ILE A 81 0.95 7.23 -3.81
C ILE A 81 -0.08 6.97 -2.73
N GLY A 82 -0.97 7.92 -2.47
CA GLY A 82 -2.12 7.74 -1.59
C GLY A 82 -3.33 7.26 -2.37
N ASP A 83 -3.90 6.13 -1.96
CA ASP A 83 -5.07 5.55 -2.60
C ASP A 83 -6.35 6.19 -2.07
N MET A 84 -7.15 6.79 -2.92
CA MET A 84 -8.42 7.43 -2.52
C MET A 84 -9.47 6.34 -2.22
N PRO A 85 -9.90 6.18 -0.95
CA PRO A 85 -10.84 5.13 -0.58
C PRO A 85 -12.23 5.39 -1.16
N PHE A 86 -13.01 4.32 -1.24
CA PHE A 86 -14.40 4.40 -1.72
C PHE A 86 -15.20 5.46 -0.96
N GLY A 87 -15.99 6.25 -1.69
CA GLY A 87 -16.81 7.33 -1.14
C GLY A 87 -16.11 8.69 -1.11
N THR A 88 -14.79 8.77 -1.35
CA THR A 88 -14.05 10.03 -1.25
C THR A 88 -13.89 10.79 -2.56
N TYR A 89 -14.26 10.17 -3.70
CA TYR A 89 -14.23 10.81 -5.02
C TYR A 89 -15.47 10.54 -5.88
N GLN A 90 -16.37 9.63 -5.46
CA GLN A 90 -17.54 9.27 -6.27
C GLN A 90 -18.63 10.35 -6.27
N VAL A 91 -18.73 11.13 -5.20
CA VAL A 91 -19.86 12.06 -4.96
C VAL A 91 -19.81 13.26 -5.91
N SER A 92 -18.68 13.98 -5.97
CA SER A 92 -18.54 15.16 -6.83
C SER A 92 -17.06 15.44 -7.15
N ASP A 93 -16.81 16.30 -8.16
CA ASP A 93 -15.47 16.76 -8.50
C ASP A 93 -14.86 17.57 -7.34
N ASP A 94 -15.66 18.41 -6.67
CA ASP A 94 -15.22 19.22 -5.53
C ASP A 94 -14.78 18.36 -4.35
N ASP A 95 -15.52 17.28 -4.04
CA ASP A 95 -15.14 16.34 -2.99
C ASP A 95 -13.87 15.57 -3.35
N ALA A 96 -13.75 15.15 -4.60
CA ALA A 96 -12.57 14.47 -5.10
C ALA A 96 -11.32 15.36 -4.97
N VAL A 97 -11.39 16.63 -5.39
CA VAL A 97 -10.30 17.60 -5.25
C VAL A 97 -9.98 17.86 -3.79
N ARG A 98 -11.01 18.08 -2.93
CA ARG A 98 -10.83 18.32 -1.50
C ARG A 98 -10.09 17.16 -0.82
N ASN A 99 -10.48 15.92 -1.09
CA ASN A 99 -9.84 14.74 -0.52
C ASN A 99 -8.44 14.49 -1.10
N ALA A 100 -8.20 14.73 -2.39
CA ALA A 100 -6.86 14.68 -2.98
C ALA A 100 -5.91 15.72 -2.34
N VAL A 101 -6.38 16.94 -2.08
CA VAL A 101 -5.62 17.98 -1.35
C VAL A 101 -5.25 17.51 0.06
N ARG A 102 -6.15 16.80 0.76
CA ARG A 102 -5.84 16.22 2.08
C ARG A 102 -4.72 15.17 1.99
N PHE A 103 -4.71 14.31 0.98
CA PHE A 103 -3.61 13.37 0.78
C PHE A 103 -2.25 14.06 0.63
N VAL A 104 -2.19 15.15 -0.14
CA VAL A 104 -0.95 15.91 -0.32
C VAL A 104 -0.57 16.67 0.94
N LYS A 105 -1.47 17.44 1.52
CA LYS A 105 -1.19 18.35 2.64
C LYS A 105 -1.06 17.65 3.99
N GLU A 106 -1.97 16.72 4.29
CA GLU A 106 -2.02 16.03 5.57
C GLU A 106 -1.28 14.68 5.51
N GLY A 107 -1.42 13.96 4.38
CA GLY A 107 -0.79 12.66 4.15
C GLY A 107 0.67 12.75 3.72
N GLY A 108 1.08 13.82 3.05
CA GLY A 108 2.41 13.96 2.46
C GLY A 108 2.61 13.07 1.22
N ALA A 109 1.53 12.67 0.55
CA ALA A 109 1.59 11.93 -0.70
C ALA A 109 2.14 12.82 -1.83
N ASP A 110 2.89 12.21 -2.73
CA ASP A 110 3.34 12.87 -3.97
C ASP A 110 2.27 12.81 -5.06
N VAL A 111 1.44 11.77 -5.02
CA VAL A 111 0.45 11.37 -6.03
C VAL A 111 -0.76 10.79 -5.34
N VAL A 112 -1.94 10.87 -5.95
CA VAL A 112 -3.12 10.11 -5.54
C VAL A 112 -3.49 9.05 -6.58
N LYS A 113 -4.12 7.94 -6.15
CA LYS A 113 -4.71 6.93 -7.03
C LYS A 113 -6.22 6.91 -6.86
N LEU A 114 -6.94 6.64 -7.94
CA LEU A 114 -8.37 6.34 -7.92
C LEU A 114 -8.73 5.28 -8.95
N GLU A 115 -9.89 4.63 -8.77
CA GLU A 115 -10.35 3.51 -9.58
C GLU A 115 -11.40 3.90 -10.61
N GLY A 116 -11.34 3.19 -11.74
CA GLY A 116 -12.32 3.26 -12.82
C GLY A 116 -12.08 4.38 -13.83
N ALA A 117 -12.85 4.31 -14.91
CA ALA A 117 -12.99 5.32 -15.94
C ALA A 117 -14.46 5.82 -15.95
N GLY A 118 -14.99 6.27 -17.09
CA GLY A 118 -16.37 6.74 -17.19
C GLY A 118 -16.65 7.89 -16.22
N PRO A 119 -17.47 7.72 -15.18
CA PRO A 119 -17.75 8.79 -14.21
C PRO A 119 -16.51 9.33 -13.49
N SER A 120 -15.44 8.54 -13.34
CA SER A 120 -14.21 8.98 -12.69
C SER A 120 -13.38 9.93 -13.55
N LEU A 121 -13.62 10.05 -14.86
CA LEU A 121 -12.84 10.91 -15.76
C LEU A 121 -12.94 12.39 -15.38
N SER A 122 -14.13 12.87 -14.99
CA SER A 122 -14.27 14.27 -14.53
C SER A 122 -13.49 14.51 -13.23
N ARG A 123 -13.45 13.49 -12.31
CA ARG A 123 -12.67 13.54 -11.06
C ARG A 123 -11.18 13.65 -11.35
N VAL A 124 -10.69 12.81 -12.29
CA VAL A 124 -9.29 12.88 -12.76
C VAL A 124 -8.97 14.27 -13.28
N SER A 125 -9.76 14.77 -14.23
CA SER A 125 -9.52 16.10 -14.82
C SER A 125 -9.55 17.22 -13.79
N ALA A 126 -10.47 17.17 -12.82
CA ALA A 126 -10.58 18.19 -11.76
C ALA A 126 -9.35 18.16 -10.81
N ILE A 127 -8.92 16.97 -10.38
CA ILE A 127 -7.76 16.81 -9.49
C ILE A 127 -6.47 17.20 -10.22
N VAL A 128 -6.28 16.79 -11.48
CA VAL A 128 -5.14 17.20 -12.32
C VAL A 128 -5.15 18.71 -12.52
N GLY A 129 -6.32 19.30 -12.79
CA GLY A 129 -6.52 20.76 -12.90
C GLY A 129 -6.17 21.52 -11.62
N ALA A 130 -6.29 20.88 -10.45
CA ALA A 130 -5.82 21.41 -9.17
C ALA A 130 -4.31 21.24 -8.92
N GLY A 131 -3.56 20.66 -9.87
CA GLY A 131 -2.11 20.48 -9.81
C GLY A 131 -1.66 19.22 -9.07
N ILE A 132 -2.53 18.24 -8.85
CA ILE A 132 -2.21 16.99 -8.17
C ILE A 132 -2.09 15.86 -9.20
N PRO A 133 -0.93 15.17 -9.28
CA PRO A 133 -0.76 14.06 -10.20
C PRO A 133 -1.63 12.85 -9.81
N ILE A 134 -2.18 12.15 -10.80
CA ILE A 134 -3.04 10.98 -10.60
C ILE A 134 -2.49 9.74 -11.30
N MET A 135 -2.52 8.63 -10.58
CA MET A 135 -2.43 7.27 -11.10
C MET A 135 -3.86 6.72 -11.26
N GLY A 136 -4.26 6.36 -12.48
CA GLY A 136 -5.53 5.68 -12.73
C GLY A 136 -5.45 4.18 -12.42
N HIS A 137 -6.60 3.51 -12.33
CA HIS A 137 -6.68 2.07 -12.10
C HIS A 137 -7.87 1.48 -12.84
N ILE A 138 -7.62 0.53 -13.75
CA ILE A 138 -8.64 -0.19 -14.52
C ILE A 138 -8.39 -1.70 -14.52
N GLY A 139 -9.35 -2.43 -15.03
CA GLY A 139 -9.39 -3.90 -14.96
C GLY A 139 -10.29 -4.34 -13.80
N LEU A 140 -9.80 -5.17 -12.93
CA LEU A 140 -10.45 -5.40 -11.64
C LEU A 140 -10.23 -4.15 -10.76
N THR A 141 -11.31 -3.56 -10.33
CA THR A 141 -11.34 -2.44 -9.39
C THR A 141 -12.00 -2.90 -8.10
N PRO A 142 -11.21 -3.17 -7.03
CA PRO A 142 -11.72 -3.75 -5.78
C PRO A 142 -12.86 -2.97 -5.15
N GLN A 143 -12.85 -1.64 -5.22
CA GLN A 143 -13.92 -0.78 -4.72
C GLN A 143 -15.26 -1.02 -5.44
N SER A 144 -15.22 -1.51 -6.67
CA SER A 144 -16.39 -1.83 -7.50
C SER A 144 -16.63 -3.34 -7.64
N ALA A 145 -15.99 -4.18 -6.83
CA ALA A 145 -16.03 -5.64 -6.96
C ALA A 145 -17.47 -6.19 -6.98
N THR A 146 -18.39 -5.62 -6.21
CA THR A 146 -19.81 -6.01 -6.20
C THR A 146 -20.44 -5.83 -7.57
N MET A 147 -20.19 -4.72 -8.25
CA MET A 147 -20.71 -4.45 -9.62
C MET A 147 -20.05 -5.36 -10.66
N LEU A 148 -18.79 -5.75 -10.44
CA LEU A 148 -18.03 -6.63 -11.34
C LEU A 148 -18.35 -8.12 -11.14
N GLY A 149 -19.20 -8.47 -10.16
CA GLY A 149 -19.54 -9.85 -9.83
C GLY A 149 -18.44 -10.59 -9.05
N GLY A 150 -17.69 -9.87 -8.22
CA GLY A 150 -16.60 -10.37 -7.37
C GLY A 150 -15.22 -10.11 -7.96
N PHE A 151 -14.19 -10.64 -7.30
CA PHE A 151 -12.78 -10.52 -7.69
C PHE A 151 -12.47 -11.41 -8.91
N LYS A 152 -12.81 -10.95 -10.11
CA LYS A 152 -12.65 -11.72 -11.37
C LYS A 152 -11.84 -10.93 -12.38
N ALA A 153 -11.07 -11.68 -13.20
CA ALA A 153 -10.33 -11.09 -14.31
C ALA A 153 -11.27 -10.39 -15.30
N GLN A 154 -10.89 -9.19 -15.71
CA GLN A 154 -11.61 -8.32 -16.62
C GLN A 154 -11.01 -8.36 -18.04
N GLY A 155 -11.76 -7.91 -19.07
CA GLY A 155 -11.23 -7.84 -20.43
C GLY A 155 -11.14 -9.20 -21.17
N ARG A 156 -11.86 -10.23 -20.72
CA ARG A 156 -11.78 -11.59 -21.29
C ARG A 156 -12.58 -11.81 -22.59
N THR A 157 -13.32 -10.81 -23.07
CA THR A 157 -14.00 -10.84 -24.37
C THR A 157 -13.50 -9.67 -25.22
N ALA A 158 -13.59 -9.81 -26.55
CA ALA A 158 -13.17 -8.75 -27.47
C ALA A 158 -13.85 -7.39 -27.19
N ALA A 159 -15.13 -7.40 -26.83
CA ALA A 159 -15.84 -6.18 -26.47
C ALA A 159 -15.29 -5.54 -25.18
N LYS A 160 -15.09 -6.34 -24.13
CA LYS A 160 -14.52 -5.87 -22.85
C LYS A 160 -13.06 -5.45 -22.99
N ALA A 161 -12.25 -6.12 -23.82
CA ALA A 161 -10.88 -5.74 -24.10
C ALA A 161 -10.82 -4.36 -24.80
N ARG A 162 -11.67 -4.13 -25.80
CA ARG A 162 -11.78 -2.82 -26.47
C ARG A 162 -12.24 -1.72 -25.51
N GLN A 163 -13.15 -2.02 -24.61
CA GLN A 163 -13.59 -1.05 -23.58
C GLN A 163 -12.43 -0.67 -22.67
N LEU A 164 -11.67 -1.65 -22.16
CA LEU A 164 -10.48 -1.36 -21.32
C LEU A 164 -9.43 -0.51 -22.05
N LEU A 165 -9.21 -0.73 -23.34
CA LEU A 165 -8.30 0.11 -24.13
C LEU A 165 -8.85 1.53 -24.26
N ALA A 166 -10.13 1.69 -24.54
CA ALA A 166 -10.77 3.01 -24.61
C ALA A 166 -10.73 3.74 -23.24
N ASP A 167 -10.98 3.01 -22.14
CA ASP A 167 -10.90 3.55 -20.79
C ASP A 167 -9.47 4.01 -20.45
N ALA A 168 -8.46 3.24 -20.83
CA ALA A 168 -7.05 3.57 -20.65
C ALA A 168 -6.67 4.87 -21.39
N GLN A 169 -7.05 4.99 -22.66
CA GLN A 169 -6.84 6.18 -23.46
C GLN A 169 -7.58 7.41 -22.91
N ALA A 170 -8.80 7.22 -22.42
CA ALA A 170 -9.57 8.31 -21.81
C ALA A 170 -8.92 8.81 -20.51
N LEU A 171 -8.38 7.92 -19.67
CA LEU A 171 -7.65 8.29 -18.45
C LEU A 171 -6.33 9.02 -18.77
N GLU A 172 -5.59 8.56 -19.76
CA GLU A 172 -4.41 9.28 -20.25
C GLU A 172 -4.78 10.69 -20.74
N ALA A 173 -5.82 10.81 -21.56
CA ALA A 173 -6.33 12.10 -22.07
C ALA A 173 -6.84 13.01 -20.94
N ALA A 174 -7.39 12.45 -19.85
CA ALA A 174 -7.81 13.19 -18.67
C ALA A 174 -6.63 13.67 -17.80
N GLY A 175 -5.38 13.23 -18.08
CA GLY A 175 -4.17 13.68 -17.44
C GLY A 175 -3.56 12.74 -16.41
N CYS A 176 -3.96 11.47 -16.35
CA CYS A 176 -3.23 10.48 -15.57
C CYS A 176 -1.78 10.39 -16.04
N PHE A 177 -0.83 10.34 -15.10
CA PHE A 177 0.58 10.14 -15.44
C PHE A 177 0.97 8.66 -15.56
N SER A 178 0.14 7.75 -15.05
CA SER A 178 0.36 6.29 -15.06
C SER A 178 -0.96 5.56 -14.81
N LEU A 179 -1.04 4.28 -15.19
CA LEU A 179 -2.21 3.42 -14.97
C LEU A 179 -1.83 2.11 -14.29
N VAL A 180 -2.61 1.67 -13.32
CA VAL A 180 -2.63 0.27 -12.84
C VAL A 180 -3.56 -0.55 -13.73
N LEU A 181 -3.08 -1.71 -14.17
CA LEU A 181 -3.85 -2.74 -14.90
C LEU A 181 -3.97 -3.97 -13.99
N GLU A 182 -5.16 -4.20 -13.40
CA GLU A 182 -5.36 -5.32 -12.49
C GLU A 182 -6.18 -6.45 -13.10
N ALA A 183 -5.68 -7.68 -12.99
CA ALA A 183 -6.35 -8.92 -13.41
C ALA A 183 -6.88 -8.83 -14.86
N VAL A 184 -6.06 -8.31 -15.76
CA VAL A 184 -6.32 -8.18 -17.21
C VAL A 184 -5.54 -9.25 -17.96
N PRO A 185 -6.10 -9.90 -19.00
CA PRO A 185 -5.35 -10.86 -19.79
C PRO A 185 -4.03 -10.27 -20.33
N PRO A 186 -2.90 -10.99 -20.26
CA PRO A 186 -1.57 -10.46 -20.61
C PRO A 186 -1.50 -9.81 -22.01
N ALA A 187 -2.14 -10.42 -23.01
CA ALA A 187 -2.15 -9.88 -24.38
C ALA A 187 -2.92 -8.54 -24.48
N VAL A 188 -3.98 -8.36 -23.67
CA VAL A 188 -4.74 -7.11 -23.62
C VAL A 188 -3.93 -6.03 -22.89
N ALA A 189 -3.32 -6.38 -21.76
CA ALA A 189 -2.47 -5.44 -21.00
C ALA A 189 -1.25 -4.98 -21.83
N ALA A 190 -0.57 -5.89 -22.53
CA ALA A 190 0.53 -5.54 -23.42
C ALA A 190 0.07 -4.55 -24.51
N ARG A 191 -1.09 -4.80 -25.12
CA ARG A 191 -1.62 -3.90 -26.15
C ARG A 191 -1.99 -2.52 -25.61
N ILE A 192 -2.55 -2.44 -24.41
CA ILE A 192 -2.80 -1.17 -23.72
C ILE A 192 -1.46 -0.43 -23.47
N THR A 193 -0.47 -1.14 -22.94
CA THR A 193 0.88 -0.59 -22.65
C THR A 193 1.56 -0.01 -23.90
N GLU A 194 1.48 -0.72 -25.03
CA GLU A 194 2.02 -0.26 -26.32
C GLU A 194 1.29 0.97 -26.88
N THR A 195 0.00 1.13 -26.55
CA THR A 195 -0.83 2.21 -27.11
C THR A 195 -0.65 3.51 -26.33
N LEU A 196 -0.37 3.45 -25.03
CA LEU A 196 -0.26 4.61 -24.16
C LEU A 196 1.17 5.17 -24.16
N SER A 197 1.30 6.49 -24.00
CA SER A 197 2.56 7.17 -23.75
C SER A 197 2.96 7.13 -22.26
N ILE A 198 2.00 7.03 -21.37
CA ILE A 198 2.21 6.96 -19.92
C ILE A 198 2.55 5.54 -19.47
N PRO A 199 3.31 5.39 -18.35
CA PRO A 199 3.65 4.07 -17.80
C PRO A 199 2.44 3.28 -17.32
N THR A 200 2.49 1.96 -17.54
CA THR A 200 1.51 1.01 -17.01
C THR A 200 2.13 0.11 -15.95
N ILE A 201 1.41 -0.11 -14.85
CA ILE A 201 1.83 -0.96 -13.73
C ILE A 201 0.86 -2.14 -13.64
N GLY A 202 1.37 -3.35 -13.86
CA GLY A 202 0.57 -4.57 -13.86
C GLY A 202 0.45 -5.21 -12.47
N ILE A 203 -0.71 -5.76 -12.17
CA ILE A 203 -0.93 -6.73 -11.11
C ILE A 203 -1.86 -7.82 -11.61
N GLY A 204 -1.35 -9.04 -11.77
CA GLY A 204 -2.08 -10.09 -12.46
C GLY A 204 -2.39 -9.78 -13.93
N ALA A 205 -1.58 -8.96 -14.59
CA ALA A 205 -1.74 -8.52 -15.97
C ALA A 205 -0.62 -8.99 -16.90
N GLY A 206 0.30 -9.82 -16.41
CA GLY A 206 1.42 -10.36 -17.18
C GLY A 206 2.62 -9.41 -17.26
N ALA A 207 3.69 -9.85 -17.92
CA ALA A 207 4.98 -9.17 -17.98
C ALA A 207 5.04 -8.02 -19.03
N GLY A 208 3.98 -7.83 -19.82
CA GLY A 208 3.93 -6.84 -20.90
C GLY A 208 3.74 -5.39 -20.43
N CYS A 209 3.48 -5.14 -19.14
CA CYS A 209 3.39 -3.80 -18.56
C CYS A 209 4.79 -3.20 -18.32
N ASP A 210 4.87 -1.88 -18.20
CA ASP A 210 6.12 -1.16 -17.92
C ASP A 210 6.63 -1.41 -16.50
N GLY A 211 5.74 -1.74 -15.56
CA GLY A 211 6.09 -2.09 -14.19
C GLY A 211 5.15 -3.14 -13.60
N GLN A 212 5.42 -3.50 -12.34
CA GLN A 212 4.61 -4.47 -11.58
C GLN A 212 4.41 -3.98 -10.15
N VAL A 213 3.23 -4.29 -9.58
CA VAL A 213 2.93 -4.08 -8.16
C VAL A 213 2.47 -5.38 -7.51
N LEU A 214 2.85 -5.57 -6.24
CA LEU A 214 2.27 -6.58 -5.35
C LEU A 214 1.96 -5.95 -3.99
N VAL A 215 0.97 -6.52 -3.32
CA VAL A 215 0.66 -6.19 -1.93
C VAL A 215 1.77 -6.71 -1.03
N TYR A 216 2.30 -5.87 -0.15
CA TYR A 216 3.44 -6.15 0.72
C TYR A 216 3.26 -7.43 1.54
N HIS A 217 2.09 -7.60 2.17
CA HIS A 217 1.78 -8.76 2.99
C HIS A 217 1.70 -10.05 2.16
N ASP A 218 1.16 -9.98 0.95
CA ASP A 218 1.08 -11.12 0.05
C ASP A 218 2.47 -11.53 -0.45
N LEU A 219 3.26 -10.55 -0.90
CA LEU A 219 4.63 -10.72 -1.40
C LEU A 219 5.54 -11.36 -0.35
N LEU A 220 5.38 -10.97 0.92
CA LEU A 220 6.20 -11.48 2.02
C LEU A 220 5.62 -12.72 2.72
N GLY A 221 4.45 -13.19 2.30
CA GLY A 221 3.86 -14.41 2.83
C GLY A 221 3.46 -14.31 4.29
N TYR A 222 2.79 -13.21 4.68
CA TYR A 222 2.18 -13.10 6.02
C TYR A 222 1.05 -14.11 6.21
N GLN A 223 0.34 -14.44 5.12
CA GLN A 223 -0.74 -15.43 5.10
C GLN A 223 -0.48 -16.48 4.03
N GLU A 224 -0.99 -17.68 4.24
CA GLU A 224 -0.99 -18.72 3.23
C GLU A 224 -2.14 -18.47 2.23
N GLY A 225 -1.88 -18.82 0.95
CA GLY A 225 -2.85 -18.63 -0.12
C GLY A 225 -2.75 -17.23 -0.75
N GLY A 226 -3.88 -16.72 -1.24
CA GLY A 226 -3.97 -15.42 -1.90
C GLY A 226 -4.30 -15.51 -3.39
N PRO A 227 -4.36 -14.37 -4.12
CA PRO A 227 -4.65 -14.34 -5.54
C PRO A 227 -3.63 -15.13 -6.37
N ARG A 228 -4.09 -15.80 -7.42
CA ARG A 228 -3.25 -16.65 -8.31
C ARG A 228 -1.99 -15.94 -8.84
N PHE A 229 -2.03 -14.65 -9.00
CA PHE A 229 -0.92 -13.86 -9.56
C PHE A 229 0.16 -13.52 -8.52
N VAL A 230 -0.07 -13.80 -7.24
CA VAL A 230 0.91 -13.51 -6.19
C VAL A 230 2.03 -14.53 -6.24
N LYS A 231 3.26 -14.01 -6.30
CA LYS A 231 4.48 -14.77 -6.02
C LYS A 231 4.99 -14.35 -4.63
N GLN A 232 5.05 -15.29 -3.72
CA GLN A 232 5.67 -15.08 -2.42
C GLN A 232 7.20 -15.17 -2.54
N TYR A 233 7.89 -14.18 -2.00
CA TYR A 233 9.36 -14.11 -1.93
C TYR A 233 9.89 -14.47 -0.55
N ALA A 234 9.01 -14.54 0.45
CA ALA A 234 9.29 -14.98 1.80
C ALA A 234 8.06 -15.71 2.37
N ARG A 235 8.18 -16.26 3.58
CA ARG A 235 7.10 -16.91 4.34
C ARG A 235 7.13 -16.40 5.78
N LEU A 236 6.90 -15.10 5.96
CA LEU A 236 7.05 -14.44 7.26
C LEU A 236 5.97 -14.86 8.27
N GLY A 237 4.77 -15.23 7.84
CA GLY A 237 3.72 -15.67 8.76
C GLY A 237 4.16 -16.80 9.70
N PRO A 238 4.62 -17.95 9.17
CA PRO A 238 5.15 -19.04 9.99
C PRO A 238 6.37 -18.64 10.85
N GLU A 239 7.26 -17.80 10.33
CA GLU A 239 8.44 -17.34 11.07
C GLU A 239 8.06 -16.44 12.25
N ILE A 240 7.12 -15.52 12.04
CA ILE A 240 6.58 -14.64 13.10
C ILE A 240 5.89 -15.50 14.17
N GLN A 241 5.06 -16.46 13.76
CA GLN A 241 4.38 -17.35 14.70
C GLN A 241 5.38 -18.13 15.55
N ALA A 242 6.37 -18.78 14.93
CA ALA A 242 7.40 -19.54 15.64
C ALA A 242 8.20 -18.67 16.63
N ALA A 243 8.54 -17.43 16.24
CA ALA A 243 9.23 -16.50 17.12
C ALA A 243 8.39 -16.13 18.36
N LEU A 244 7.08 -15.91 18.18
CA LEU A 244 6.16 -15.63 19.29
C LEU A 244 5.95 -16.84 20.20
N GLU A 245 5.90 -18.05 19.64
CA GLU A 245 5.80 -19.31 20.39
C GLU A 245 7.05 -19.53 21.26
N ASN A 246 8.25 -19.30 20.69
CA ASN A 246 9.52 -19.38 21.42
C ASN A 246 9.57 -18.36 22.56
N TYR A 247 9.24 -17.11 22.29
CA TYR A 247 9.18 -16.08 23.33
C TYR A 247 8.21 -16.44 24.46
N ALA A 248 7.02 -16.96 24.12
CA ALA A 248 6.05 -17.37 25.11
C ALA A 248 6.56 -18.57 25.97
N ALA A 249 7.30 -19.50 25.37
CA ALA A 249 7.91 -20.63 26.07
C ALA A 249 9.01 -20.16 27.04
N ASP A 250 9.90 -19.28 26.61
CA ASP A 250 10.99 -18.72 27.40
C ASP A 250 10.46 -17.96 28.62
N VAL A 251 9.45 -17.11 28.42
CA VAL A 251 8.80 -16.41 29.56
C VAL A 251 8.17 -17.38 30.55
N ARG A 252 7.46 -18.41 30.08
CA ARG A 252 6.80 -19.38 30.96
C ARG A 252 7.78 -20.27 31.70
N SER A 253 8.92 -20.58 31.11
CA SER A 253 9.97 -21.40 31.75
C SER A 253 10.91 -20.59 32.64
N GLY A 254 10.87 -19.24 32.58
CA GLY A 254 11.80 -18.36 33.27
C GLY A 254 13.15 -18.25 32.57
N ALA A 255 13.31 -18.75 31.35
CA ALA A 255 14.52 -18.58 30.56
C ALA A 255 14.70 -17.13 30.06
N PHE A 256 13.62 -16.39 29.97
CA PHE A 256 13.62 -14.95 29.70
C PHE A 256 12.89 -14.19 30.83
N PRO A 257 13.44 -13.05 31.34
CA PRO A 257 14.71 -12.42 30.96
C PRO A 257 15.95 -13.10 31.57
N GLU A 258 17.04 -13.12 30.81
CA GLU A 258 18.37 -13.41 31.37
C GLU A 258 18.94 -12.16 32.09
N GLU A 259 20.03 -12.35 32.89
CA GLU A 259 20.68 -11.24 33.63
C GLU A 259 21.06 -10.05 32.71
N LYS A 260 21.53 -10.33 31.49
CA LYS A 260 21.87 -9.29 30.47
C LYS A 260 20.67 -8.44 30.02
N HIS A 261 19.45 -8.86 30.33
CA HIS A 261 18.22 -8.15 29.98
C HIS A 261 17.63 -7.37 31.18
N THR A 262 18.36 -7.28 32.30
CA THR A 262 17.90 -6.66 33.55
C THR A 262 18.72 -5.42 33.90
N TYR A 263 18.20 -4.64 34.79
CA TYR A 263 18.90 -3.47 35.36
C TYR A 263 19.19 -3.72 36.83
N GLY A 264 20.46 -3.53 37.25
CA GLY A 264 20.84 -3.65 38.64
C GLY A 264 20.48 -2.41 39.44
N ILE A 265 20.35 -2.59 40.76
CA ILE A 265 20.34 -1.52 41.74
C ILE A 265 21.61 -1.62 42.60
N PRO A 266 22.28 -0.52 42.99
CA PRO A 266 23.39 -0.57 43.94
C PRO A 266 22.98 -1.23 45.26
N GLU A 267 23.87 -2.05 45.85
CA GLU A 267 23.54 -2.80 47.06
C GLU A 267 23.07 -1.90 48.21
N GLU A 268 23.72 -0.71 48.38
CA GLU A 268 23.36 0.25 49.40
C GLU A 268 21.93 0.77 49.24
N GLU A 269 21.52 1.03 47.99
CA GLU A 269 20.15 1.52 47.68
C GLU A 269 19.11 0.41 47.84
N LEU A 270 19.47 -0.84 47.52
CA LEU A 270 18.59 -1.99 47.76
C LEU A 270 18.37 -2.19 49.28
N ALA A 271 19.43 -2.11 50.09
CA ALA A 271 19.32 -2.24 51.54
C ALA A 271 18.45 -1.12 52.15
N LEU A 272 18.58 0.12 51.67
CA LEU A 272 17.70 1.24 52.09
C LEU A 272 16.24 1.04 51.72
N PHE A 273 16.01 0.49 50.51
CA PHE A 273 14.66 0.19 50.07
C PHE A 273 14.02 -0.91 50.93
N GLU A 274 14.74 -1.99 51.23
CA GLU A 274 14.24 -3.10 52.05
C GLU A 274 13.97 -2.66 53.48
N ALA A 275 14.88 -1.90 54.12
CA ALA A 275 14.67 -1.35 55.47
C ALA A 275 13.44 -0.44 55.53
N GLY A 276 13.14 0.33 54.51
CA GLY A 276 11.94 1.16 54.44
C GLY A 276 10.64 0.36 54.30
N LEU A 277 10.68 -0.87 53.76
CA LEU A 277 9.50 -1.74 53.73
C LEU A 277 9.20 -2.37 55.07
N GLU A 278 10.23 -2.76 55.87
CA GLU A 278 10.07 -3.34 57.20
C GLU A 278 9.48 -2.32 58.18
N GLN A 279 9.91 -1.07 58.12
CA GLN A 279 9.35 -0.02 59.00
C GLN A 279 7.86 0.20 58.77
N ARG A 280 7.39 0.23 57.51
CA ARG A 280 5.97 0.36 57.19
C ARG A 280 5.10 -0.83 57.60
N ALA A 281 5.68 -2.04 57.59
CA ALA A 281 4.96 -3.22 58.02
C ALA A 281 4.71 -3.22 59.56
N HIS A 282 5.60 -2.57 60.35
CA HIS A 282 5.44 -2.43 61.78
C HIS A 282 4.48 -1.31 62.21
N GLU A 283 4.24 -0.30 61.38
CA GLU A 283 3.30 0.81 61.64
C GLU A 283 1.83 0.44 61.37
N HIS A 284 1.55 -0.68 60.71
CA HIS A 284 0.19 -1.14 60.37
C HIS A 284 -0.28 -2.35 61.16
N HIS A 285 0.43 -2.75 62.23
CA HIS A 285 0.04 -3.69 63.26
C HIS A 285 -0.10 -2.99 64.62
#